data_f68a3ec6d94107981565643fcd13b997
#
_entry.id   f68a3ec6d94107981565643fcd13b997
#
_cell.length_a   1.000
_cell.length_b   1.000
_cell.length_c   1.000
_cell.angle_alpha   90.00
_cell.angle_beta   90.00
_cell.angle_gamma   90.00
#
_symmetry.space_group_name_H-M   'P 1'
#
loop_
_entity.id
_entity.type
_entity.pdbx_description
1 polymer ?
#
loop_
_entity_poly.entity_id
_entity_poly.type
_entity_poly.pdbx_seq_one_letter_code
_entity_poly.pdbx_strand_id
1 'polypeptide(L)'
;SLKGKNILSPKDFEGKIYGGWGSPIEEATIKYLMEQAGADFSKVKIATTGDADFFQASASGQIDFGWIFEGWDGIAAKQKGMELNYIDLGKEATVFDYYTPVIITNETILAQNEELVKAFMAAAKKGDEFAIENPEEAAEILIKAVPEIDGELVKESQKFLSQQYQAEAEYWGYQKEEVWQDYTNWMAENGFIKEKIDVSKAYTNKFVEK
;
A
#
# COMPACT_ATOMS: atom_id res chain seq x y z
N SER A 1 1.03 9.98 11.61
CA SER A 1 1.52 10.53 12.89
C SER A 1 0.45 10.45 13.97
N LEU A 2 0.85 10.46 15.26
CA LEU A 2 -0.11 10.68 16.34
C LEU A 2 -0.72 12.07 16.21
N LYS A 3 -2.02 12.23 16.52
CA LYS A 3 -2.77 13.47 16.37
C LYS A 3 -2.12 14.67 17.06
N GLY A 4 -1.53 14.46 18.23
CA GLY A 4 -0.83 15.50 18.98
C GLY A 4 0.45 16.03 18.35
N LYS A 5 0.98 15.39 17.31
CA LYS A 5 2.19 15.85 16.59
C LYS A 5 1.88 16.97 15.59
N ASN A 6 0.59 17.22 15.26
CA ASN A 6 0.14 18.26 14.33
C ASN A 6 0.83 18.19 12.95
N ILE A 7 1.05 17.00 12.44
CA ILE A 7 1.57 16.73 11.10
C ILE A 7 0.36 16.45 10.22
N LEU A 8 -0.03 17.41 9.38
CA LEU A 8 -1.27 17.40 8.58
C LEU A 8 -1.00 17.44 7.08
N SER A 9 0.23 17.77 6.70
CA SER A 9 0.67 17.85 5.30
C SER A 9 2.14 17.47 5.17
N PRO A 10 2.66 17.16 3.96
CA PRO A 10 4.07 16.89 3.75
C PRO A 10 5.00 18.05 4.18
N LYS A 11 4.50 19.27 4.19
CA LYS A 11 5.26 20.45 4.67
C LYS A 11 5.58 20.36 6.16
N ASP A 12 4.73 19.72 6.94
CA ASP A 12 4.90 19.60 8.40
C ASP A 12 5.97 18.56 8.77
N PHE A 13 6.57 17.87 7.80
CA PHE A 13 7.67 16.93 8.03
C PHE A 13 9.00 17.65 8.37
N GLU A 14 9.14 18.94 8.04
CA GLU A 14 10.36 19.68 8.38
C GLU A 14 10.67 19.64 9.87
N GLY A 15 11.89 19.25 10.20
CA GLY A 15 12.38 19.14 11.58
C GLY A 15 11.86 17.91 12.34
N LYS A 16 11.12 17.02 11.68
CA LYS A 16 10.55 15.80 12.27
C LYS A 16 11.42 14.58 12.04
N ILE A 17 11.12 13.51 12.78
CA ILE A 17 11.78 12.22 12.68
C ILE A 17 10.82 11.24 11.98
N TYR A 18 11.19 10.81 10.78
CA TYR A 18 10.53 9.71 10.09
C TYR A 18 11.04 8.37 10.61
N GLY A 19 10.14 7.45 10.92
CA GLY A 19 10.48 6.05 11.24
C GLY A 19 10.00 5.13 10.14
N GLY A 20 10.91 4.32 9.59
CA GLY A 20 10.60 3.39 8.52
C GLY A 20 11.53 2.17 8.48
N TRP A 21 11.40 1.38 7.43
CA TRP A 21 12.17 0.15 7.22
C TRP A 21 13.61 0.40 6.76
N GLY A 22 13.92 1.63 6.34
CA GLY A 22 15.22 2.00 5.76
C GLY A 22 15.32 1.69 4.27
N SER A 23 14.19 1.60 3.58
CA SER A 23 14.15 1.43 2.14
C SER A 23 14.40 2.77 1.43
N PRO A 24 15.26 2.82 0.39
CA PRO A 24 15.48 4.03 -0.38
C PRO A 24 14.20 4.61 -1.01
N ILE A 25 13.20 3.77 -1.30
CA ILE A 25 11.93 4.21 -1.87
C ILE A 25 11.10 5.04 -0.88
N GLU A 26 11.19 4.75 0.42
CA GLU A 26 10.51 5.54 1.45
C GLU A 26 11.05 6.97 1.47
N GLU A 27 12.38 7.10 1.49
CA GLU A 27 13.04 8.42 1.49
C GLU A 27 12.71 9.21 0.23
N ALA A 28 12.73 8.58 -0.94
CA ALA A 28 12.40 9.23 -2.19
C ALA A 28 10.93 9.67 -2.26
N THR A 29 10.02 8.86 -1.72
CA THR A 29 8.59 9.21 -1.62
C THR A 29 8.39 10.42 -0.73
N ILE A 30 8.97 10.42 0.46
CA ILE A 30 8.88 11.55 1.40
C ILE A 30 9.49 12.82 0.80
N LYS A 31 10.68 12.70 0.19
CA LYS A 31 11.36 13.79 -0.49
C LYS A 31 10.48 14.38 -1.60
N TYR A 32 9.94 13.54 -2.47
CA TYR A 32 9.06 13.98 -3.55
C TYR A 32 7.86 14.76 -3.04
N LEU A 33 7.15 14.22 -2.05
CA LEU A 33 5.98 14.90 -1.46
C LEU A 33 6.33 16.25 -0.83
N MET A 34 7.45 16.32 -0.13
CA MET A 34 7.93 17.57 0.47
C MET A 34 8.31 18.61 -0.59
N GLU A 35 8.99 18.20 -1.65
CA GLU A 35 9.35 19.07 -2.77
C GLU A 35 8.10 19.63 -3.46
N GLN A 36 7.07 18.78 -3.70
CA GLN A 36 5.78 19.23 -4.23
C GLN A 36 5.09 20.23 -3.29
N ALA A 37 5.23 20.06 -1.99
CA ALA A 37 4.69 20.99 -0.97
C ALA A 37 5.57 22.24 -0.74
N GLY A 38 6.69 22.38 -1.45
CA GLY A 38 7.64 23.48 -1.28
C GLY A 38 8.40 23.43 0.03
N ALA A 39 8.66 22.24 0.58
CA ALA A 39 9.36 21.99 1.82
C ALA A 39 10.77 21.43 1.60
N ASP A 40 11.61 21.55 2.61
CA ASP A 40 13.02 21.15 2.56
C ASP A 40 13.24 19.78 3.22
N PHE A 41 13.39 18.75 2.39
CA PHE A 41 13.63 17.37 2.85
C PHE A 41 14.91 17.24 3.70
N SER A 42 15.93 18.07 3.51
CA SER A 42 17.16 17.99 4.29
C SER A 42 16.96 18.21 5.79
N LYS A 43 15.80 18.74 6.18
CA LYS A 43 15.42 18.95 7.58
C LYS A 43 14.76 17.74 8.23
N VAL A 44 14.40 16.70 7.46
CA VAL A 44 13.83 15.46 8.00
C VAL A 44 14.96 14.59 8.53
N LYS A 45 14.75 13.99 9.69
CA LYS A 45 15.63 12.94 10.21
C LYS A 45 15.02 11.60 9.87
N ILE A 46 15.81 10.72 9.25
CA ILE A 46 15.40 9.36 8.94
C ILE A 46 15.91 8.43 10.04
N ALA A 47 15.01 7.69 10.66
CA ALA A 47 15.31 6.65 11.63
C ALA A 47 14.86 5.29 11.08
N THR A 48 15.80 4.36 10.92
CA THR A 48 15.47 2.98 10.58
C THR A 48 14.99 2.27 11.83
N THR A 49 13.70 1.98 11.90
CA THR A 49 13.08 1.28 13.03
C THR A 49 12.97 -0.23 12.79
N GLY A 50 13.19 -0.67 11.56
CA GLY A 50 13.00 -2.07 11.17
C GLY A 50 11.56 -2.53 11.43
N ASP A 51 11.43 -3.68 12.09
CA ASP A 51 10.14 -4.27 12.46
C ASP A 51 9.59 -3.73 13.80
N ALA A 52 10.13 -2.61 14.31
CA ALA A 52 9.62 -2.02 15.55
C ALA A 52 8.18 -1.51 15.36
N ASP A 53 7.35 -1.79 16.36
CA ASP A 53 5.96 -1.35 16.38
C ASP A 53 5.89 0.19 16.26
N PHE A 54 5.28 0.67 15.17
CA PHE A 54 5.03 2.09 14.92
C PHE A 54 4.41 2.79 16.14
N PHE A 55 3.45 2.14 16.79
CA PHE A 55 2.75 2.75 17.92
C PHE A 55 3.65 2.96 19.11
N GLN A 56 4.50 1.98 19.42
CA GLN A 56 5.47 2.08 20.51
C GLN A 56 6.53 3.14 20.23
N ALA A 57 7.08 3.16 19.01
CA ALA A 57 8.09 4.13 18.60
C ALA A 57 7.53 5.57 18.61
N SER A 58 6.28 5.74 18.15
CA SER A 58 5.59 7.04 18.17
C SER A 58 5.24 7.49 19.58
N ALA A 59 4.73 6.60 20.45
CA ALA A 59 4.35 6.91 21.82
C ALA A 59 5.56 7.26 22.68
N SER A 60 6.71 6.61 22.47
CA SER A 60 7.97 6.91 23.16
C SER A 60 8.68 8.17 22.64
N GLY A 61 8.20 8.75 21.53
CA GLY A 61 8.82 9.91 20.91
C GLY A 61 10.09 9.61 20.12
N GLN A 62 10.38 8.36 19.82
CA GLN A 62 11.50 7.98 18.96
C GLN A 62 11.28 8.45 17.52
N ILE A 63 10.02 8.46 17.06
CA ILE A 63 9.61 8.94 15.76
C ILE A 63 8.44 9.93 15.90
N ASP A 64 8.28 10.79 14.91
CA ASP A 64 7.17 11.71 14.82
C ASP A 64 6.11 11.25 13.83
N PHE A 65 6.51 10.58 12.76
CA PHE A 65 5.64 10.01 11.74
C PHE A 65 6.29 8.78 11.09
N GLY A 66 5.47 7.98 10.43
CA GLY A 66 5.91 6.78 9.73
C GLY A 66 4.90 6.35 8.67
N TRP A 67 5.32 5.48 7.79
CA TRP A 67 4.44 4.86 6.81
C TRP A 67 3.70 3.70 7.46
N ILE A 68 2.39 3.68 7.31
CA ILE A 68 1.52 2.62 7.80
C ILE A 68 0.49 2.26 6.72
N PHE A 69 -0.13 1.12 6.88
CA PHE A 69 -1.23 0.68 6.04
C PHE A 69 -2.56 0.92 6.76
N GLU A 70 -3.41 1.80 6.22
CA GLU A 70 -4.65 2.22 6.88
C GLU A 70 -5.57 1.03 7.18
N GLY A 71 -5.68 0.08 6.24
CA GLY A 71 -6.52 -1.10 6.39
C GLY A 71 -6.06 -2.10 7.45
N TRP A 72 -4.87 -1.93 8.05
CA TRP A 72 -4.35 -2.76 9.12
C TRP A 72 -3.93 -1.93 10.33
N ASP A 73 -2.87 -1.14 10.19
CA ASP A 73 -2.35 -0.33 11.30
C ASP A 73 -3.32 0.77 11.71
N GLY A 74 -4.02 1.38 10.73
CA GLY A 74 -5.04 2.39 11.02
C GLY A 74 -6.20 1.81 11.83
N ILE A 75 -6.65 0.61 11.50
CA ILE A 75 -7.68 -0.11 12.27
C ILE A 75 -7.14 -0.46 13.66
N ALA A 76 -5.91 -0.98 13.76
CA ALA A 76 -5.29 -1.30 15.04
C ALA A 76 -5.12 -0.07 15.95
N ALA A 77 -4.78 1.10 15.38
CA ALA A 77 -4.73 2.36 16.12
C ALA A 77 -6.08 2.71 16.73
N LYS A 78 -7.13 2.63 15.93
CA LYS A 78 -8.50 2.91 16.38
C LYS A 78 -8.93 1.98 17.52
N GLN A 79 -8.63 0.69 17.42
CA GLN A 79 -8.93 -0.29 18.48
C GLN A 79 -8.15 0.01 19.78
N LYS A 80 -6.91 0.50 19.66
CA LYS A 80 -6.08 0.93 20.79
C LYS A 80 -6.48 2.32 21.35
N GLY A 81 -7.49 2.97 20.79
CA GLY A 81 -7.91 4.32 21.17
C GLY A 81 -6.90 5.40 20.80
N MET A 82 -6.02 5.14 19.84
CA MET A 82 -5.02 6.10 19.35
C MET A 82 -5.59 6.91 18.20
N GLU A 83 -5.56 8.22 18.31
CA GLU A 83 -5.95 9.12 17.22
C GLU A 83 -4.75 9.48 16.35
N LEU A 84 -4.90 9.26 15.04
CA LEU A 84 -3.87 9.54 14.05
C LEU A 84 -4.26 10.70 13.12
N ASN A 85 -3.25 11.44 12.65
CA ASN A 85 -3.34 12.25 11.45
C ASN A 85 -2.85 11.39 10.28
N TYR A 86 -3.64 11.29 9.23
CA TYR A 86 -3.32 10.58 8.00
C TYR A 86 -2.94 11.56 6.91
N ILE A 87 -1.94 11.21 6.14
CA ILE A 87 -1.58 11.82 4.87
C ILE A 87 -1.65 10.69 3.85
N ASP A 88 -2.67 10.73 3.01
CA ASP A 88 -2.90 9.72 1.97
C ASP A 88 -1.97 10.00 0.80
N LEU A 89 -1.02 9.10 0.56
CA LEU A 89 0.02 9.28 -0.45
C LEU A 89 -0.56 9.44 -1.86
N GLY A 90 -1.56 8.66 -2.22
CA GLY A 90 -2.21 8.71 -3.53
C GLY A 90 -3.00 10.01 -3.76
N LYS A 91 -3.55 10.59 -2.69
CA LYS A 91 -4.22 11.91 -2.77
C LYS A 91 -3.24 13.07 -2.83
N GLU A 92 -2.10 12.96 -2.15
CA GLU A 92 -1.06 13.99 -2.20
C GLU A 92 -0.36 14.02 -3.56
N ALA A 93 -0.15 12.84 -4.17
CA ALA A 93 0.46 12.74 -5.50
C ALA A 93 -0.02 11.46 -6.21
N THR A 94 -0.68 11.62 -7.35
CA THR A 94 -1.29 10.52 -8.12
C THR A 94 -0.30 9.44 -8.53
N VAL A 95 0.98 9.76 -8.64
CA VAL A 95 2.04 8.80 -8.93
C VAL A 95 2.18 7.72 -7.83
N PHE A 96 1.70 7.99 -6.62
CA PHE A 96 1.69 7.04 -5.51
C PHE A 96 0.37 6.29 -5.34
N ASP A 97 -0.58 6.51 -6.24
CA ASP A 97 -1.79 5.69 -6.37
C ASP A 97 -1.54 4.53 -7.36
N TYR A 98 -0.58 3.68 -7.04
CA TYR A 98 -0.15 2.55 -7.86
C TYR A 98 -0.73 1.23 -7.36
N TYR A 99 -0.76 0.22 -8.26
CA TYR A 99 -1.31 -1.09 -7.93
C TYR A 99 -0.43 -1.87 -6.96
N THR A 100 -0.97 -2.21 -5.79
CA THR A 100 -0.34 -3.05 -4.77
C THR A 100 -1.39 -3.61 -3.81
N PRO A 101 -1.35 -4.91 -3.45
CA PRO A 101 -0.51 -5.96 -4.03
C PRO A 101 -0.92 -6.35 -5.45
N VAL A 102 -0.02 -7.02 -6.18
CA VAL A 102 -0.29 -7.54 -7.51
C VAL A 102 0.05 -9.03 -7.61
N ILE A 103 -0.66 -9.76 -8.46
CA ILE A 103 -0.32 -11.15 -8.80
C ILE A 103 0.74 -11.11 -9.89
N ILE A 104 1.86 -11.80 -9.67
CA ILE A 104 2.97 -11.85 -10.62
C ILE A 104 3.20 -13.26 -11.16
N THR A 105 3.68 -13.35 -12.39
CA THR A 105 4.17 -14.56 -13.02
C THR A 105 5.29 -14.23 -14.00
N ASN A 106 5.77 -15.19 -14.79
CA ASN A 106 6.80 -14.97 -15.78
C ASN A 106 6.31 -15.37 -17.19
N GLU A 107 6.99 -14.86 -18.21
CA GLU A 107 6.63 -15.08 -19.61
C GLU A 107 6.63 -16.57 -20.02
N THR A 108 7.51 -17.38 -19.44
CA THR A 108 7.57 -18.82 -19.71
C THR A 108 6.30 -19.51 -19.27
N ILE A 109 5.81 -19.20 -18.06
CA ILE A 109 4.54 -19.77 -17.56
C ILE A 109 3.37 -19.28 -18.41
N LEU A 110 3.35 -17.99 -18.75
CA LEU A 110 2.31 -17.44 -19.63
C LEU A 110 2.26 -18.14 -20.99
N ALA A 111 3.44 -18.42 -21.59
CA ALA A 111 3.51 -19.04 -22.91
C ALA A 111 3.22 -20.55 -22.90
N GLN A 112 3.63 -21.27 -21.85
CA GLN A 112 3.58 -22.73 -21.82
C GLN A 112 2.39 -23.30 -21.03
N ASN A 113 1.79 -22.50 -20.13
CA ASN A 113 0.75 -22.94 -19.21
C ASN A 113 -0.41 -21.94 -19.12
N GLU A 114 -0.81 -21.37 -20.24
CA GLU A 114 -1.87 -20.35 -20.29
C GLU A 114 -3.16 -20.79 -19.60
N GLU A 115 -3.58 -22.03 -19.79
CA GLU A 115 -4.80 -22.57 -19.17
C GLU A 115 -4.68 -22.66 -17.63
N LEU A 116 -3.47 -22.94 -17.11
CA LEU A 116 -3.22 -22.92 -15.67
C LEU A 116 -3.35 -21.49 -15.13
N VAL A 117 -2.80 -20.51 -15.85
CA VAL A 117 -2.91 -19.08 -15.45
C VAL A 117 -4.37 -18.64 -15.45
N LYS A 118 -5.14 -18.96 -16.49
CA LYS A 118 -6.58 -18.68 -16.55
C LYS A 118 -7.33 -19.31 -15.37
N ALA A 119 -7.08 -20.58 -15.08
CA ALA A 119 -7.74 -21.28 -13.99
C ALA A 119 -7.38 -20.65 -12.62
N PHE A 120 -6.11 -20.30 -12.42
CA PHE A 120 -5.65 -19.62 -11.21
C PHE A 120 -6.32 -18.24 -11.04
N MET A 121 -6.30 -17.41 -12.09
CA MET A 121 -6.90 -16.06 -12.03
C MET A 121 -8.41 -16.12 -11.83
N ALA A 122 -9.11 -17.08 -12.45
CA ALA A 122 -10.53 -17.29 -12.20
C ALA A 122 -10.83 -17.72 -10.76
N ALA A 123 -9.94 -18.51 -10.13
CA ALA A 123 -10.09 -18.89 -8.74
C ALA A 123 -9.78 -17.72 -7.78
N ALA A 124 -8.74 -16.95 -8.08
CA ALA A 124 -8.41 -15.74 -7.32
C ALA A 124 -9.56 -14.73 -7.35
N LYS A 125 -10.07 -14.42 -8.57
CA LYS A 125 -11.23 -13.54 -8.75
C LYS A 125 -12.42 -13.96 -7.88
N LYS A 126 -12.78 -15.26 -7.91
CA LYS A 126 -13.88 -15.76 -7.06
C LYS A 126 -13.62 -15.57 -5.57
N GLY A 127 -12.35 -15.72 -5.13
CA GLY A 127 -11.96 -15.51 -3.74
C GLY A 127 -12.11 -14.06 -3.32
N ASP A 128 -11.64 -13.14 -4.16
CA ASP A 128 -11.75 -11.70 -3.88
C ASP A 128 -13.19 -11.20 -3.97
N GLU A 129 -13.95 -11.62 -4.99
CA GLU A 129 -15.39 -11.31 -5.10
C GLU A 129 -16.16 -11.81 -3.87
N PHE A 130 -15.87 -13.04 -3.41
CA PHE A 130 -16.45 -13.57 -2.19
C PHE A 130 -16.09 -12.69 -0.97
N ALA A 131 -14.82 -12.28 -0.85
CA ALA A 131 -14.35 -11.44 0.24
C ALA A 131 -14.94 -10.00 0.20
N ILE A 132 -15.26 -9.50 -0.98
CA ILE A 132 -15.98 -8.23 -1.18
C ILE A 132 -17.43 -8.35 -0.71
N GLU A 133 -18.12 -9.41 -1.15
CA GLU A 133 -19.55 -9.61 -0.89
C GLU A 133 -19.83 -10.11 0.53
N ASN A 134 -18.90 -10.88 1.11
CA ASN A 134 -19.07 -11.58 2.39
C ASN A 134 -17.87 -11.31 3.33
N PRO A 135 -17.58 -10.04 3.68
CA PRO A 135 -16.36 -9.70 4.41
C PRO A 135 -16.26 -10.36 5.80
N GLU A 136 -17.37 -10.55 6.50
CA GLU A 136 -17.40 -11.20 7.80
C GLU A 136 -17.04 -12.69 7.70
N GLU A 137 -17.63 -13.41 6.73
CA GLU A 137 -17.35 -14.83 6.51
C GLU A 137 -15.91 -15.03 6.03
N ALA A 138 -15.39 -14.16 5.15
CA ALA A 138 -14.00 -14.18 4.71
C ALA A 138 -13.04 -13.98 5.89
N ALA A 139 -13.34 -13.06 6.80
CA ALA A 139 -12.56 -12.85 8.02
C ALA A 139 -12.57 -14.12 8.91
N GLU A 140 -13.72 -14.75 9.10
CA GLU A 140 -13.85 -15.97 9.91
C GLU A 140 -13.06 -17.15 9.32
N ILE A 141 -13.01 -17.27 7.98
CA ILE A 141 -12.18 -18.28 7.31
C ILE A 141 -10.70 -18.07 7.66
N LEU A 142 -10.21 -16.83 7.59
CA LEU A 142 -8.81 -16.51 7.93
C LEU A 142 -8.54 -16.79 9.42
N ILE A 143 -9.40 -16.31 10.33
CA ILE A 143 -9.24 -16.51 11.77
C ILE A 143 -9.21 -18.01 12.11
N LYS A 144 -10.04 -18.80 11.47
CA LYS A 144 -10.06 -20.27 11.66
C LYS A 144 -8.78 -20.93 11.16
N ALA A 145 -8.19 -20.41 10.07
CA ALA A 145 -6.95 -20.94 9.50
C ALA A 145 -5.71 -20.51 10.28
N VAL A 146 -5.75 -19.35 10.93
CA VAL A 146 -4.64 -18.73 11.67
C VAL A 146 -5.14 -18.33 13.07
N PRO A 147 -5.28 -19.29 14.01
CA PRO A 147 -5.92 -19.03 15.30
C PRO A 147 -5.17 -18.03 16.22
N GLU A 148 -3.89 -17.79 15.96
CA GLU A 148 -3.05 -16.84 16.70
C GLU A 148 -3.24 -15.37 16.26
N ILE A 149 -3.97 -15.11 15.17
CA ILE A 149 -4.18 -13.76 14.67
C ILE A 149 -5.23 -13.02 15.52
N ASP A 150 -5.09 -11.71 15.66
CA ASP A 150 -6.12 -10.88 16.31
C ASP A 150 -7.40 -10.89 15.48
N GLY A 151 -8.39 -11.66 15.91
CA GLY A 151 -9.64 -11.87 15.19
C GLY A 151 -10.48 -10.61 15.03
N GLU A 152 -10.48 -9.72 16.02
CA GLU A 152 -11.23 -8.46 15.94
C GLU A 152 -10.57 -7.50 14.94
N LEU A 153 -9.24 -7.45 14.94
CA LEU A 153 -8.50 -6.68 13.93
C LEU A 153 -8.78 -7.21 12.53
N VAL A 154 -8.76 -8.54 12.33
CA VAL A 154 -9.05 -9.16 11.02
C VAL A 154 -10.44 -8.80 10.54
N LYS A 155 -11.46 -8.87 11.38
CA LYS A 155 -12.85 -8.54 11.00
C LYS A 155 -13.00 -7.09 10.56
N GLU A 156 -12.48 -6.15 11.33
CA GLU A 156 -12.56 -4.72 10.99
C GLU A 156 -11.71 -4.39 9.76
N SER A 157 -10.53 -4.98 9.65
CA SER A 157 -9.66 -4.84 8.47
C SER A 157 -10.33 -5.38 7.21
N GLN A 158 -10.89 -6.59 7.24
CA GLN A 158 -11.57 -7.19 6.10
C GLN A 158 -12.79 -6.37 5.66
N LYS A 159 -13.56 -5.85 6.61
CA LYS A 159 -14.69 -4.95 6.33
C LYS A 159 -14.25 -3.66 5.64
N PHE A 160 -13.12 -3.08 6.04
CA PHE A 160 -12.54 -1.91 5.38
C PHE A 160 -12.02 -2.28 3.99
N LEU A 161 -11.20 -3.33 3.88
CA LEU A 161 -10.54 -3.73 2.65
C LEU A 161 -11.52 -4.25 1.58
N SER A 162 -12.64 -4.85 1.97
CA SER A 162 -13.66 -5.31 1.01
C SER A 162 -14.15 -4.19 0.08
N GLN A 163 -14.10 -2.94 0.53
CA GLN A 163 -14.47 -1.77 -0.27
C GLN A 163 -13.30 -1.25 -1.12
N GLN A 164 -12.08 -1.74 -0.89
CA GLN A 164 -10.87 -1.31 -1.58
C GLN A 164 -10.40 -2.29 -2.67
N TYR A 165 -10.75 -3.57 -2.59
CA TYR A 165 -10.25 -4.61 -3.50
C TYR A 165 -10.58 -4.37 -4.97
N GLN A 166 -11.70 -3.73 -5.26
CA GLN A 166 -12.05 -3.30 -6.60
C GLN A 166 -12.19 -1.79 -6.71
N ALA A 167 -12.62 -1.12 -5.61
CA ALA A 167 -12.83 0.33 -5.52
C ALA A 167 -13.58 0.89 -6.76
N GLU A 168 -12.97 1.82 -7.48
CA GLU A 168 -13.52 2.43 -8.69
C GLU A 168 -13.19 1.67 -9.98
N ALA A 169 -12.47 0.53 -9.90
CA ALA A 169 -12.15 -0.25 -11.09
C ALA A 169 -13.41 -0.83 -11.74
N GLU A 170 -13.46 -0.85 -13.07
CA GLU A 170 -14.60 -1.33 -13.84
C GLU A 170 -14.96 -2.80 -13.52
N TYR A 171 -13.94 -3.60 -13.24
CA TYR A 171 -14.04 -4.99 -12.76
C TYR A 171 -12.77 -5.37 -11.99
N TRP A 172 -12.86 -6.42 -11.18
CA TRP A 172 -11.76 -6.88 -10.36
C TRP A 172 -10.50 -7.17 -11.19
N GLY A 173 -9.36 -6.66 -10.73
CA GLY A 173 -8.05 -6.91 -11.33
C GLY A 173 -7.75 -6.07 -12.57
N TYR A 174 -8.66 -5.20 -13.03
CA TYR A 174 -8.40 -4.32 -14.15
C TYR A 174 -7.33 -3.28 -13.81
N GLN A 175 -6.32 -3.17 -14.67
CA GLN A 175 -5.20 -2.24 -14.51
C GLN A 175 -5.12 -1.30 -15.71
N LYS A 176 -4.89 -0.02 -15.45
CA LYS A 176 -4.74 1.05 -16.45
C LYS A 176 -3.27 1.25 -16.78
N GLU A 177 -2.98 1.45 -18.06
CA GLU A 177 -1.62 1.70 -18.55
C GLU A 177 -1.00 2.96 -17.95
N GLU A 178 -1.78 4.02 -17.81
CA GLU A 178 -1.34 5.30 -17.29
C GLU A 178 -0.76 5.20 -15.87
N VAL A 179 -1.37 4.40 -14.99
CA VAL A 179 -0.88 4.16 -13.62
C VAL A 179 0.50 3.50 -13.63
N TRP A 180 0.68 2.49 -14.48
CA TRP A 180 1.99 1.84 -14.69
C TRP A 180 3.03 2.80 -15.24
N GLN A 181 2.64 3.62 -16.24
CA GLN A 181 3.54 4.55 -16.90
C GLN A 181 4.03 5.63 -15.94
N ASP A 182 3.13 6.22 -15.15
CA ASP A 182 3.47 7.29 -14.22
C ASP A 182 4.42 6.79 -13.13
N TYR A 183 4.11 5.65 -12.51
CA TYR A 183 4.95 5.10 -11.45
C TYR A 183 6.33 4.65 -11.97
N THR A 184 6.39 3.98 -13.12
CA THR A 184 7.68 3.55 -13.70
C THR A 184 8.52 4.72 -14.18
N ASN A 185 7.91 5.79 -14.70
CA ASN A 185 8.63 7.02 -15.01
C ASN A 185 9.25 7.63 -13.75
N TRP A 186 8.49 7.74 -12.68
CA TRP A 186 8.98 8.22 -11.39
C TRP A 186 10.12 7.36 -10.85
N MET A 187 10.01 6.03 -10.94
CA MET A 187 11.08 5.11 -10.54
C MET A 187 12.37 5.31 -11.35
N ALA A 188 12.26 5.53 -12.67
CA ALA A 188 13.43 5.80 -13.52
C ALA A 188 14.07 7.15 -13.19
N GLU A 189 13.27 8.19 -13.00
CA GLU A 189 13.74 9.54 -12.67
C GLU A 189 14.43 9.60 -11.30
N ASN A 190 14.05 8.74 -10.37
CA ASN A 190 14.67 8.61 -9.05
C ASN A 190 15.75 7.52 -8.96
N GLY A 191 16.11 6.88 -10.08
CA GLY A 191 17.21 5.93 -10.16
C GLY A 191 16.94 4.55 -9.57
N PHE A 192 15.68 4.18 -9.30
CA PHE A 192 15.29 2.85 -8.82
C PHE A 192 15.34 1.80 -9.92
N ILE A 193 15.08 2.23 -11.15
CA ILE A 193 15.31 1.42 -12.37
C ILE A 193 16.23 2.19 -13.30
N LYS A 194 17.05 1.44 -14.08
CA LYS A 194 18.10 2.03 -14.92
C LYS A 194 17.57 2.82 -16.09
N GLU A 195 16.43 2.41 -16.62
CA GLU A 195 15.78 3.00 -17.79
C GLU A 195 14.27 2.82 -17.71
N LYS A 196 13.54 3.62 -18.46
CA LYS A 196 12.10 3.49 -18.60
C LYS A 196 11.78 2.14 -19.24
N ILE A 197 10.82 1.43 -18.67
CA ILE A 197 10.38 0.14 -19.18
C ILE A 197 9.23 0.33 -20.19
N ASP A 198 9.10 -0.65 -21.08
CA ASP A 198 7.93 -0.78 -21.95
C ASP A 198 6.77 -1.35 -21.13
N VAL A 199 5.88 -0.49 -20.65
CA VAL A 199 4.78 -0.89 -19.75
C VAL A 199 3.81 -1.85 -20.41
N SER A 200 3.72 -1.87 -21.75
CA SER A 200 2.88 -2.85 -22.46
C SER A 200 3.32 -4.31 -22.24
N LYS A 201 4.54 -4.51 -21.71
CA LYS A 201 5.12 -5.80 -21.35
C LYS A 201 5.18 -6.03 -19.83
N ALA A 202 4.87 -5.02 -19.03
CA ALA A 202 4.97 -5.09 -17.57
C ALA A 202 3.75 -5.71 -16.93
N TYR A 203 2.56 -5.55 -17.54
CA TYR A 203 1.30 -6.06 -17.02
C TYR A 203 0.41 -6.58 -18.15
N THR A 204 -0.67 -7.26 -17.79
CA THR A 204 -1.68 -7.69 -18.76
C THR A 204 -3.06 -7.83 -18.11
N ASN A 205 -4.08 -7.36 -18.80
CA ASN A 205 -5.49 -7.57 -18.43
C ASN A 205 -6.09 -8.83 -19.12
N LYS A 206 -5.29 -9.61 -19.85
CA LYS A 206 -5.76 -10.79 -20.63
C LYS A 206 -6.48 -11.83 -19.78
N PHE A 207 -6.15 -11.94 -18.51
CA PHE A 207 -6.64 -12.99 -17.60
C PHE A 207 -7.66 -12.48 -16.59
N VAL A 208 -8.06 -11.21 -16.69
CA VAL A 208 -9.15 -10.64 -15.92
C VAL A 208 -10.26 -10.24 -16.88
N GLU A 209 -11.43 -10.81 -16.69
CA GLU A 209 -12.60 -10.61 -17.57
C GLU A 209 -13.70 -9.90 -16.77
N LYS A 210 -14.58 -9.14 -17.51
CA LYS A 210 -15.78 -8.54 -16.95
C LYS A 210 -16.71 -9.58 -16.36
#